data_b65ffc7bd724d8a0f1b3c349b189981d
#
_entry.id   b65ffc7bd724d8a0f1b3c349b189981d
#
_cell.length_a   1.000
_cell.length_b   1.000
_cell.length_c   1.000
_cell.angle_alpha   90.00
_cell.angle_beta   90.00
_cell.angle_gamma   90.00
#
_symmetry.space_group_name_H-M   'P 1'
#
loop_
_entity.id
_entity.type
_entity.pdbx_description
1 polymer ?
#
loop_
_entity_poly.entity_id
_entity_poly.type
_entity_poly.pdbx_seq_one_letter_code
_entity_poly.pdbx_strand_id
1 'polypeptide(L)'
;SYRSLYAYTRDYLESKDVHNMLYVYSPNGPLETEAEYMSRYPGDAYVDILAFDYYNDFNTYPAESDTSFFDHLDQTCQVVSSLAKQHNKLAAISETGVRVMKKDGSDNEGLLVKNNPVSEAKSGVNWYQKVNDIAKENDMPYYMVWANFSDTNFYVPYKYSDTMGQEMINDFISYYNNEDSVFGNGTNFYGNIDKYAGVKTDNYKDVSGYMVAPFDMDTILKPTVLKASVSNAGEVSFVVKDTAKGKQLTLPAAKGSDGCYTAQLTQEEMDQIGKTDVAEIALVADGKTLSAITNLSIG
;
A
#
# COMPACT_ATOMS: atom_id res chain seq x y z
N SER A 1 -9.96 7.40 -13.15
CA SER A 1 -8.71 6.67 -12.83
C SER A 1 -8.81 5.97 -11.48
N TYR A 2 -7.84 5.10 -11.15
CA TYR A 2 -7.79 4.42 -9.86
C TYR A 2 -7.78 5.43 -8.68
N ARG A 3 -6.93 6.45 -8.75
CA ARG A 3 -6.82 7.50 -7.72
C ARG A 3 -8.17 8.20 -7.47
N SER A 4 -8.87 8.59 -8.53
CA SER A 4 -10.19 9.23 -8.42
C SER A 4 -11.21 8.33 -7.75
N LEU A 5 -11.23 7.05 -8.13
CA LEU A 5 -12.17 6.09 -7.56
C LEU A 5 -11.88 5.86 -6.07
N TYR A 6 -10.60 5.73 -5.71
CA TYR A 6 -10.18 5.56 -4.31
C TYR A 6 -10.60 6.77 -3.46
N ALA A 7 -10.27 7.99 -3.90
CA ALA A 7 -10.64 9.22 -3.22
C ALA A 7 -12.17 9.37 -3.10
N TYR A 8 -12.89 9.14 -4.20
CA TYR A 8 -14.36 9.18 -4.19
C TYR A 8 -14.96 8.17 -3.21
N THR A 9 -14.43 6.96 -3.17
CA THR A 9 -14.93 5.91 -2.26
C THR A 9 -14.77 6.33 -0.80
N ARG A 10 -13.61 6.85 -0.42
CA ARG A 10 -13.37 7.36 0.93
C ARG A 10 -14.30 8.53 1.27
N ASP A 11 -14.35 9.54 0.41
CA ASP A 11 -15.20 10.72 0.61
C ASP A 11 -16.70 10.33 0.71
N TYR A 12 -17.12 9.34 -0.10
CA TYR A 12 -18.48 8.82 -0.04
C TYR A 12 -18.77 8.11 1.30
N LEU A 13 -17.88 7.26 1.77
CA LEU A 13 -18.04 6.56 3.06
C LEU A 13 -18.09 7.57 4.21
N GLU A 14 -17.20 8.55 4.22
CA GLU A 14 -17.21 9.62 5.21
C GLU A 14 -18.52 10.43 5.18
N SER A 15 -19.06 10.73 3.98
CA SER A 15 -20.37 11.38 3.82
C SER A 15 -21.55 10.54 4.34
N LYS A 16 -21.33 9.24 4.57
CA LYS A 16 -22.30 8.30 5.16
C LYS A 16 -22.03 8.01 6.64
N ASP A 17 -21.19 8.84 7.27
CA ASP A 17 -20.85 8.73 8.69
C ASP A 17 -20.11 7.43 9.04
N VAL A 18 -19.32 6.90 8.10
CA VAL A 18 -18.46 5.73 8.31
C VAL A 18 -17.07 6.21 8.73
N HIS A 19 -16.76 6.12 10.03
CA HIS A 19 -15.52 6.65 10.62
C HIS A 19 -14.64 5.60 11.31
N ASN A 20 -14.99 4.33 11.23
CA ASN A 20 -14.32 3.24 11.92
C ASN A 20 -13.43 2.38 11.00
N MET A 21 -12.94 2.96 9.91
CA MET A 21 -12.09 2.28 8.94
C MET A 21 -10.71 2.91 8.86
N LEU A 22 -9.71 2.09 8.65
CA LEU A 22 -8.39 2.49 8.18
C LEU A 22 -8.28 2.18 6.68
N TYR A 23 -7.72 3.10 5.94
CA TYR A 23 -7.63 2.99 4.48
C TYR A 23 -6.22 2.53 4.08
N VAL A 24 -6.17 1.41 3.40
CA VAL A 24 -4.92 0.77 2.97
C VAL A 24 -4.73 0.94 1.47
N TYR A 25 -3.58 1.44 1.05
CA TYR A 25 -3.15 1.39 -0.35
C TYR A 25 -2.27 0.16 -0.55
N SER A 26 -2.73 -0.80 -1.34
CA SER A 26 -2.09 -2.10 -1.51
C SER A 26 -2.01 -2.51 -3.00
N PRO A 27 -0.97 -2.09 -3.71
CA PRO A 27 -0.69 -2.62 -5.03
C PRO A 27 -0.10 -4.03 -4.96
N ASN A 28 -0.24 -4.78 -6.05
CA ASN A 28 0.34 -6.10 -6.17
C ASN A 28 1.85 -6.02 -6.43
N GLY A 29 2.62 -6.83 -5.70
CA GLY A 29 4.08 -6.91 -5.83
C GLY A 29 4.57 -8.00 -6.80
N PRO A 30 5.89 -8.15 -6.95
CA PRO A 30 6.92 -7.39 -6.26
C PRO A 30 7.02 -5.95 -6.77
N LEU A 31 7.49 -5.03 -5.93
CA LEU A 31 7.64 -3.62 -6.24
C LEU A 31 9.08 -3.20 -5.89
N GLU A 32 9.86 -2.87 -6.89
CA GLU A 32 11.30 -2.68 -6.73
C GLU A 32 11.71 -1.22 -6.61
N THR A 33 10.80 -0.29 -6.94
CA THR A 33 11.09 1.14 -6.91
C THR A 33 9.96 1.96 -6.29
N GLU A 34 10.33 3.09 -5.66
CA GLU A 34 9.37 4.06 -5.12
C GLU A 34 8.42 4.60 -6.22
N ALA A 35 8.95 4.88 -7.41
CA ALA A 35 8.16 5.40 -8.52
C ALA A 35 7.07 4.40 -8.98
N GLU A 36 7.40 3.12 -9.01
CA GLU A 36 6.46 2.05 -9.34
C GLU A 36 5.35 1.97 -8.28
N TYR A 37 5.73 1.91 -7.00
CA TYR A 37 4.78 1.88 -5.90
C TYR A 37 3.84 3.09 -5.93
N MET A 38 4.38 4.29 -6.08
CA MET A 38 3.63 5.55 -6.03
C MET A 38 2.83 5.85 -7.30
N SER A 39 2.99 5.08 -8.36
CA SER A 39 2.37 5.32 -9.68
C SER A 39 0.85 5.51 -9.62
N ARG A 40 0.17 4.88 -8.67
CA ARG A 40 -1.28 4.96 -8.45
C ARG A 40 -1.68 5.42 -7.05
N TYR A 41 -0.72 5.92 -6.27
CA TYR A 41 -0.97 6.36 -4.90
C TYR A 41 -1.98 7.52 -4.86
N PRO A 42 -3.08 7.39 -4.08
CA PRO A 42 -4.16 8.39 -4.10
C PRO A 42 -3.85 9.65 -3.28
N GLY A 43 -2.80 9.62 -2.46
CA GLY A 43 -2.36 10.76 -1.65
C GLY A 43 -2.55 10.55 -0.14
N ASP A 44 -1.75 11.26 0.63
CA ASP A 44 -1.64 11.10 2.09
C ASP A 44 -2.94 11.37 2.85
N ALA A 45 -3.81 12.24 2.33
CA ALA A 45 -5.09 12.51 2.95
C ALA A 45 -6.07 11.33 2.87
N TYR A 46 -5.82 10.37 2.01
CA TYR A 46 -6.73 9.26 1.73
C TYR A 46 -6.25 7.91 2.25
N VAL A 47 -5.00 7.81 2.67
CA VAL A 47 -4.37 6.54 3.04
C VAL A 47 -3.82 6.62 4.45
N ASP A 48 -4.04 5.57 5.24
CA ASP A 48 -3.50 5.41 6.59
C ASP A 48 -2.31 4.43 6.60
N ILE A 49 -2.37 3.41 5.74
CA ILE A 49 -1.38 2.33 5.68
C ILE A 49 -0.90 2.14 4.24
N LEU A 50 0.40 2.17 4.03
CA LEU A 50 1.04 1.75 2.79
C LEU A 50 1.34 0.26 2.87
N ALA A 51 0.75 -0.52 1.98
CA ALA A 51 0.89 -1.97 2.00
C ALA A 51 1.07 -2.54 0.60
N PHE A 52 1.26 -3.84 0.50
CA PHE A 52 1.31 -4.55 -0.77
C PHE A 52 0.88 -6.00 -0.60
N ASP A 53 0.46 -6.61 -1.72
CA ASP A 53 0.12 -8.03 -1.80
C ASP A 53 1.22 -8.75 -2.58
N TYR A 54 1.79 -9.81 -2.02
CA TYR A 54 2.79 -10.59 -2.71
C TYR A 54 2.77 -12.05 -2.29
N TYR A 55 2.58 -12.95 -3.27
CA TYR A 55 2.42 -14.37 -3.08
C TYR A 55 3.61 -15.18 -3.58
N ASN A 56 3.93 -16.23 -2.84
CA ASN A 56 4.95 -17.18 -3.25
C ASN A 56 4.30 -18.34 -4.03
N ASP A 57 4.31 -18.22 -5.33
CA ASP A 57 3.80 -19.25 -6.24
C ASP A 57 4.93 -20.14 -6.73
N PHE A 58 5.00 -21.37 -6.23
CA PHE A 58 5.96 -22.34 -6.70
C PHE A 58 5.40 -23.16 -7.86
N ASN A 59 6.17 -23.31 -8.94
CA ASN A 59 5.89 -24.25 -10.01
C ASN A 59 6.25 -25.69 -9.64
N THR A 60 7.08 -25.84 -8.61
CA THR A 60 7.50 -27.11 -8.03
C THR A 60 7.55 -26.97 -6.51
N TYR A 61 7.71 -28.07 -5.81
CA TYR A 61 7.89 -28.06 -4.36
C TYR A 61 9.04 -27.09 -3.98
N PRO A 62 8.86 -26.24 -2.96
CA PRO A 62 9.88 -25.25 -2.60
C PRO A 62 11.18 -25.96 -2.24
N ALA A 63 12.25 -25.57 -2.90
CA ALA A 63 13.60 -25.96 -2.54
C ALA A 63 14.14 -24.96 -1.51
N GLU A 64 14.85 -25.44 -0.50
CA GLU A 64 15.53 -24.56 0.48
C GLU A 64 16.49 -23.56 -0.17
N SER A 65 17.00 -23.90 -1.36
CA SER A 65 17.93 -23.07 -2.13
C SER A 65 17.24 -21.98 -2.96
N ASP A 66 15.91 -21.99 -3.10
CA ASP A 66 15.21 -20.93 -3.85
C ASP A 66 14.83 -19.80 -2.89
N THR A 67 15.63 -18.75 -2.89
CA THR A 67 15.44 -17.55 -2.08
C THR A 67 14.72 -16.43 -2.81
N SER A 68 14.43 -16.58 -4.11
CA SER A 68 13.96 -15.51 -4.98
C SER A 68 12.72 -14.78 -4.46
N PHE A 69 11.74 -15.50 -3.89
CA PHE A 69 10.58 -14.89 -3.28
C PHE A 69 10.96 -14.01 -2.08
N PHE A 70 11.82 -14.50 -1.20
CA PHE A 70 12.21 -13.78 0.02
C PHE A 70 13.07 -12.56 -0.31
N ASP A 71 13.93 -12.65 -1.30
CA ASP A 71 14.76 -11.54 -1.77
C ASP A 71 13.88 -10.39 -2.32
N HIS A 72 12.89 -10.70 -3.17
CA HIS A 72 11.94 -9.73 -3.68
C HIS A 72 10.98 -9.21 -2.59
N LEU A 73 10.59 -10.06 -1.64
CA LEU A 73 9.76 -9.64 -0.50
C LEU A 73 10.51 -8.61 0.35
N ASP A 74 11.75 -8.89 0.70
CA ASP A 74 12.59 -7.98 1.48
C ASP A 74 12.81 -6.64 0.76
N GLN A 75 13.15 -6.68 -0.52
CA GLN A 75 13.31 -5.47 -1.33
C GLN A 75 12.00 -4.64 -1.38
N THR A 76 10.86 -5.29 -1.58
CA THR A 76 9.55 -4.60 -1.57
C THR A 76 9.25 -4.01 -0.21
N CYS A 77 9.53 -4.74 0.88
CA CYS A 77 9.38 -4.25 2.25
C CYS A 77 10.24 -3.00 2.50
N GLN A 78 11.49 -2.99 2.05
CA GLN A 78 12.39 -1.83 2.18
C GLN A 78 11.81 -0.59 1.48
N VAL A 79 11.32 -0.74 0.24
CA VAL A 79 10.68 0.35 -0.52
C VAL A 79 9.45 0.87 0.22
N VAL A 80 8.54 -0.01 0.62
CA VAL A 80 7.27 0.38 1.25
C VAL A 80 7.48 0.98 2.64
N SER A 81 8.39 0.42 3.44
CA SER A 81 8.73 0.96 4.77
C SER A 81 9.38 2.34 4.65
N SER A 82 10.30 2.53 3.71
CA SER A 82 10.90 3.83 3.43
C SER A 82 9.84 4.88 3.09
N LEU A 83 8.95 4.57 2.15
CA LEU A 83 7.85 5.44 1.76
C LEU A 83 6.87 5.71 2.91
N ALA A 84 6.52 4.69 3.68
CA ALA A 84 5.64 4.86 4.84
C ALA A 84 6.23 5.85 5.86
N LYS A 85 7.52 5.74 6.15
CA LYS A 85 8.24 6.71 6.99
C LYS A 85 8.23 8.11 6.39
N GLN A 86 8.49 8.24 5.08
CA GLN A 86 8.47 9.51 4.36
C GLN A 86 7.10 10.19 4.41
N HIS A 87 6.03 9.41 4.33
CA HIS A 87 4.65 9.88 4.30
C HIS A 87 3.97 9.91 5.68
N ASN A 88 4.69 9.57 6.76
CA ASN A 88 4.16 9.44 8.12
C ASN A 88 2.95 8.49 8.18
N LYS A 89 3.09 7.32 7.56
CA LYS A 89 2.10 6.24 7.50
C LYS A 89 2.66 4.97 8.13
N LEU A 90 1.77 4.03 8.40
CA LEU A 90 2.16 2.66 8.72
C LEU A 90 2.50 1.90 7.42
N ALA A 91 3.41 0.94 7.53
CA ALA A 91 3.69 -0.03 6.48
C ALA A 91 3.06 -1.38 6.81
N ALA A 92 2.77 -2.23 5.80
CA ALA A 92 2.31 -3.59 6.06
C ALA A 92 2.46 -4.50 4.83
N ILE A 93 2.43 -5.82 5.06
CA ILE A 93 2.18 -6.81 4.04
C ILE A 93 0.70 -7.19 4.13
N SER A 94 -0.15 -6.61 3.28
CA SER A 94 -1.60 -6.75 3.37
C SER A 94 -2.10 -8.12 2.98
N GLU A 95 -1.42 -8.77 2.04
CA GLU A 95 -1.71 -10.15 1.67
C GLU A 95 -0.44 -10.90 1.28
N THR A 96 -0.33 -12.13 1.77
CA THR A 96 0.73 -13.05 1.35
C THR A 96 0.26 -14.49 1.53
N GLY A 97 1.04 -15.41 1.02
CA GLY A 97 0.78 -16.83 1.16
C GLY A 97 1.71 -17.64 0.28
N VAL A 98 1.81 -18.92 0.58
CA VAL A 98 2.58 -19.86 -0.22
C VAL A 98 1.65 -20.87 -0.88
N ARG A 99 1.86 -21.08 -2.15
CA ARG A 99 1.11 -22.00 -2.97
C ARG A 99 2.05 -22.89 -3.76
N VAL A 100 1.85 -24.18 -3.70
CA VAL A 100 2.67 -25.18 -4.41
C VAL A 100 1.84 -25.83 -5.49
N MET A 101 2.34 -25.82 -6.71
CA MET A 101 1.75 -26.55 -7.82
C MET A 101 2.19 -28.03 -7.80
N LYS A 102 1.36 -28.92 -8.34
CA LYS A 102 1.73 -30.33 -8.52
C LYS A 102 2.98 -30.48 -9.36
N LYS A 103 3.74 -31.53 -9.08
CA LYS A 103 4.95 -31.89 -9.85
C LYS A 103 4.76 -32.07 -11.34
N ASP A 104 3.54 -32.39 -11.79
CA ASP A 104 3.19 -32.57 -13.20
C ASP A 104 2.71 -31.29 -13.89
N GLY A 105 2.71 -30.15 -13.17
CA GLY A 105 2.24 -28.87 -13.71
C GLY A 105 0.71 -28.75 -13.80
N SER A 106 -0.02 -29.77 -13.35
CA SER A 106 -1.48 -29.67 -13.22
C SER A 106 -1.88 -28.93 -11.95
N ASP A 107 -3.16 -28.64 -11.84
CA ASP A 107 -3.73 -27.79 -10.79
C ASP A 107 -3.09 -27.94 -9.40
N ASN A 108 -3.02 -26.83 -8.71
CA ASN A 108 -2.58 -26.73 -7.33
C ASN A 108 -3.25 -27.76 -6.43
N GLU A 109 -2.50 -28.70 -5.90
CA GLU A 109 -2.97 -29.50 -4.75
C GLU A 109 -2.84 -28.70 -3.45
N GLY A 110 -2.36 -27.48 -3.52
CA GLY A 110 -1.97 -26.74 -2.36
C GLY A 110 -0.84 -27.47 -1.62
N LEU A 111 -0.69 -27.18 -0.34
CA LEU A 111 0.27 -27.86 0.53
C LEU A 111 -0.40 -28.99 1.33
N LEU A 112 -1.51 -29.54 0.85
CA LEU A 112 -2.22 -30.61 1.54
C LEU A 112 -1.51 -31.95 1.30
N VAL A 113 -1.20 -32.64 2.39
CA VAL A 113 -0.58 -33.95 2.42
C VAL A 113 -1.60 -34.98 2.88
N LYS A 114 -1.70 -36.10 2.17
CA LYS A 114 -2.48 -37.26 2.60
C LYS A 114 -1.66 -38.10 3.57
N ASN A 115 -2.36 -38.76 4.50
CA ASN A 115 -1.82 -39.67 5.50
C ASN A 115 -0.88 -39.00 6.53
N ASN A 116 -1.33 -38.95 7.73
CA ASN A 116 -0.59 -38.43 8.91
C ASN A 116 0.15 -37.10 8.65
N PRO A 117 -0.59 -36.01 8.43
CA PRO A 117 -0.01 -34.75 7.96
C PRO A 117 1.00 -34.13 8.92
N VAL A 118 0.93 -34.46 10.22
CA VAL A 118 1.82 -33.87 11.23
C VAL A 118 3.15 -34.62 11.33
N SER A 119 3.17 -35.95 11.17
CA SER A 119 4.40 -36.73 11.33
C SER A 119 5.21 -36.86 10.02
N GLU A 120 4.57 -36.70 8.88
CA GLU A 120 5.20 -36.80 7.57
C GLU A 120 5.37 -35.42 6.89
N ALA A 121 4.86 -34.36 7.52
CA ALA A 121 4.98 -33.02 7.00
C ALA A 121 6.46 -32.64 6.86
N LYS A 122 6.87 -32.36 5.65
CA LYS A 122 8.20 -31.86 5.37
C LYS A 122 8.24 -30.40 5.73
N SER A 123 8.83 -30.07 6.86
CA SER A 123 9.25 -28.72 7.13
C SER A 123 10.60 -28.51 6.44
N GLY A 124 10.72 -27.59 5.57
CA GLY A 124 11.99 -27.42 4.88
C GLY A 124 12.33 -25.97 4.64
N VAL A 125 11.31 -25.16 4.44
CA VAL A 125 11.52 -23.78 4.00
C VAL A 125 11.43 -22.80 5.15
N ASN A 126 10.79 -23.18 6.26
CA ASN A 126 10.50 -22.28 7.40
C ASN A 126 9.86 -20.96 6.95
N TRP A 127 8.92 -21.09 6.01
CA TRP A 127 8.38 -19.96 5.25
C TRP A 127 7.75 -18.89 6.13
N TYR A 128 6.92 -19.29 7.08
CA TYR A 128 6.19 -18.34 7.95
C TYR A 128 7.15 -17.55 8.84
N GLN A 129 8.18 -18.21 9.36
CA GLN A 129 9.18 -17.54 10.17
C GLN A 129 10.03 -16.57 9.34
N LYS A 130 10.43 -16.97 8.13
CA LYS A 130 11.18 -16.08 7.23
C LYS A 130 10.40 -14.83 6.85
N VAL A 131 9.09 -14.96 6.57
CA VAL A 131 8.23 -13.79 6.32
C VAL A 131 8.13 -12.91 7.56
N ASN A 132 7.98 -13.50 8.74
CA ASN A 132 7.96 -12.78 10.01
C ASN A 132 9.27 -12.01 10.25
N ASP A 133 10.40 -12.64 10.02
CA ASP A 133 11.72 -12.03 10.20
C ASP A 133 11.91 -10.83 9.25
N ILE A 134 11.57 -10.99 7.97
CA ILE A 134 11.61 -9.92 6.98
C ILE A 134 10.66 -8.78 7.36
N ALA A 135 9.44 -9.10 7.79
CA ALA A 135 8.48 -8.10 8.24
C ALA A 135 9.02 -7.30 9.44
N LYS A 136 9.61 -7.98 10.43
CA LYS A 136 10.21 -7.36 11.60
C LYS A 136 11.41 -6.48 11.25
N GLU A 137 12.32 -6.96 10.40
CA GLU A 137 13.52 -6.22 9.96
C GLU A 137 13.17 -4.93 9.21
N ASN A 138 12.01 -4.89 8.56
CA ASN A 138 11.54 -3.77 7.77
C ASN A 138 10.43 -2.93 8.45
N ASP A 139 10.25 -3.06 9.77
CA ASP A 139 9.24 -2.28 10.52
C ASP A 139 7.80 -2.47 9.97
N MET A 140 7.47 -3.67 9.50
CA MET A 140 6.10 -4.02 9.11
C MET A 140 5.33 -4.51 10.35
N PRO A 141 4.38 -3.76 10.89
CA PRO A 141 3.67 -4.11 12.12
C PRO A 141 2.78 -5.36 11.99
N TYR A 142 2.41 -5.73 10.77
CA TYR A 142 1.69 -6.98 10.53
C TYR A 142 1.90 -7.48 9.09
N TYR A 143 1.65 -8.76 8.93
CA TYR A 143 1.36 -9.35 7.62
C TYR A 143 0.12 -10.26 7.74
N MET A 144 -0.62 -10.39 6.65
CA MET A 144 -1.79 -11.23 6.60
C MET A 144 -1.58 -12.39 5.64
N VAL A 145 -1.69 -13.61 6.16
CA VAL A 145 -1.75 -14.81 5.33
C VAL A 145 -3.18 -14.98 4.84
N TRP A 146 -3.35 -15.19 3.51
CA TRP A 146 -4.67 -15.26 2.91
C TRP A 146 -5.50 -16.46 3.41
N ALA A 147 -6.80 -16.42 3.12
CA ALA A 147 -7.78 -17.36 3.64
C ALA A 147 -7.69 -18.75 2.97
N ASN A 148 -8.10 -19.77 3.73
CA ASN A 148 -8.35 -21.11 3.23
C ASN A 148 -9.79 -21.21 2.71
N PHE A 149 -9.99 -21.48 1.44
CA PHE A 149 -11.33 -21.63 0.84
C PHE A 149 -11.48 -22.85 -0.08
N SER A 150 -10.41 -23.59 -0.31
CA SER A 150 -10.43 -24.88 -0.99
C SER A 150 -9.17 -25.67 -0.65
N ASP A 151 -9.14 -26.95 -1.01
CA ASP A 151 -7.96 -27.82 -0.87
C ASP A 151 -6.79 -27.37 -1.77
N THR A 152 -7.05 -26.59 -2.81
CA THR A 152 -6.02 -25.99 -3.68
C THR A 152 -5.60 -24.57 -3.24
N ASN A 153 -6.42 -23.89 -2.45
CA ASN A 153 -6.16 -22.56 -1.89
C ASN A 153 -6.15 -22.66 -0.36
N PHE A 154 -5.06 -23.14 0.18
CA PHE A 154 -4.90 -23.50 1.57
C PHE A 154 -3.63 -22.86 2.15
N TYR A 155 -3.75 -21.58 2.50
CA TYR A 155 -2.61 -20.75 2.90
C TYR A 155 -2.25 -20.83 4.37
N VAL A 156 -3.25 -21.02 5.24
CA VAL A 156 -3.02 -21.14 6.69
C VAL A 156 -2.98 -22.61 7.07
N PRO A 157 -1.84 -23.13 7.56
CA PRO A 157 -1.70 -24.54 7.89
C PRO A 157 -2.57 -24.97 9.07
N TYR A 158 -3.36 -26.01 8.87
CA TYR A 158 -4.02 -26.72 9.94
C TYR A 158 -4.27 -28.18 9.55
N LYS A 159 -4.60 -29.00 10.52
CA LYS A 159 -5.02 -30.39 10.27
C LYS A 159 -6.44 -30.37 9.67
N TYR A 160 -6.55 -30.66 8.38
CA TYR A 160 -7.82 -30.67 7.66
C TYR A 160 -8.71 -31.84 8.06
N SER A 161 -8.10 -33.04 8.26
CA SER A 161 -8.76 -34.26 8.72
C SER A 161 -7.75 -35.18 9.38
N ASP A 162 -8.17 -36.35 9.83
CA ASP A 162 -7.24 -37.35 10.38
C ASP A 162 -6.23 -37.90 9.36
N THR A 163 -6.50 -37.70 8.09
CA THR A 163 -5.68 -38.20 6.98
C THR A 163 -5.11 -37.10 6.09
N MET A 164 -5.45 -35.82 6.33
CA MET A 164 -4.99 -34.70 5.51
C MET A 164 -4.64 -33.50 6.38
N GLY A 165 -3.57 -32.84 6.02
CA GLY A 165 -3.15 -31.57 6.60
C GLY A 165 -2.17 -30.84 5.69
N GLN A 166 -1.90 -29.58 6.00
CA GLN A 166 -0.97 -28.79 5.23
C GLN A 166 0.47 -29.19 5.54
N GLU A 167 1.29 -29.34 4.52
CA GLU A 167 2.66 -29.87 4.63
C GLU A 167 3.59 -29.02 5.50
N MET A 168 3.36 -27.71 5.57
CA MET A 168 4.15 -26.77 6.37
C MET A 168 3.62 -26.56 7.79
N ILE A 169 2.76 -27.44 8.29
CA ILE A 169 2.11 -27.28 9.59
C ILE A 169 3.13 -27.20 10.75
N ASN A 170 4.24 -27.92 10.67
CA ASN A 170 5.28 -27.88 11.69
C ASN A 170 5.99 -26.52 11.71
N ASP A 171 6.27 -25.94 10.57
CA ASP A 171 6.86 -24.60 10.45
C ASP A 171 5.90 -23.54 10.99
N PHE A 172 4.61 -23.67 10.68
CA PHE A 172 3.59 -22.78 11.21
C PHE A 172 3.46 -22.90 12.75
N ILE A 173 3.52 -24.12 13.30
CA ILE A 173 3.50 -24.33 14.76
C ILE A 173 4.72 -23.68 15.41
N SER A 174 5.90 -23.79 14.80
CA SER A 174 7.11 -23.11 15.28
C SER A 174 6.95 -21.60 15.28
N TYR A 175 6.45 -21.05 14.20
CA TYR A 175 6.12 -19.61 14.09
C TYR A 175 5.07 -19.20 15.12
N TYR A 176 3.98 -19.97 15.28
CA TYR A 176 2.92 -19.70 16.27
C TYR A 176 3.45 -19.57 17.71
N ASN A 177 4.46 -20.38 18.05
CA ASN A 177 5.09 -20.38 19.37
C ASN A 177 6.26 -19.40 19.50
N ASN A 178 6.61 -18.66 18.46
CA ASN A 178 7.66 -17.66 18.52
C ASN A 178 7.20 -16.44 19.33
N GLU A 179 8.10 -15.87 20.12
CA GLU A 179 7.79 -14.70 20.96
C GLU A 179 7.46 -13.43 20.15
N ASP A 180 7.94 -13.35 18.91
CA ASP A 180 7.67 -12.24 17.99
C ASP A 180 6.33 -12.38 17.25
N SER A 181 5.67 -13.54 17.33
CA SER A 181 4.36 -13.76 16.71
C SER A 181 3.23 -13.41 17.67
N VAL A 182 2.18 -12.80 17.15
CA VAL A 182 1.03 -12.38 17.94
C VAL A 182 -0.27 -12.92 17.34
N PHE A 183 -0.95 -13.76 18.11
CA PHE A 183 -2.23 -14.33 17.74
C PHE A 183 -3.33 -13.86 18.70
N GLY A 184 -4.56 -13.72 18.20
CA GLY A 184 -5.67 -13.11 18.95
C GLY A 184 -6.05 -13.77 20.27
N ASN A 185 -5.67 -15.03 20.49
CA ASN A 185 -5.92 -15.75 21.75
C ASN A 185 -4.77 -15.63 22.77
N GLY A 186 -3.64 -15.07 22.39
CA GLY A 186 -2.44 -15.00 23.23
C GLY A 186 -2.22 -13.67 23.94
N THR A 187 -2.92 -12.60 23.56
CA THR A 187 -2.57 -11.25 24.02
C THR A 187 -3.81 -10.40 24.28
N ASN A 188 -3.86 -9.80 25.45
CA ASN A 188 -4.88 -8.78 25.79
C ASN A 188 -4.36 -7.37 25.44
N PHE A 189 -4.32 -7.02 24.17
CA PHE A 189 -3.89 -5.69 23.73
C PHE A 189 -4.79 -4.58 24.28
N TYR A 190 -6.10 -4.77 24.26
CA TYR A 190 -7.05 -3.78 24.75
C TYR A 190 -6.92 -3.54 26.26
N GLY A 191 -6.60 -4.55 27.03
CA GLY A 191 -6.33 -4.42 28.47
C GLY A 191 -5.01 -3.72 28.80
N ASN A 192 -4.15 -3.50 27.81
CA ASN A 192 -2.86 -2.84 27.97
C ASN A 192 -2.72 -1.58 27.13
N ILE A 193 -3.81 -1.06 26.56
CA ILE A 193 -3.77 0.07 25.62
C ILE A 193 -3.09 1.31 26.23
N ASP A 194 -3.25 1.54 27.53
CA ASP A 194 -2.61 2.66 28.23
C ASP A 194 -1.07 2.58 28.22
N LYS A 195 -0.51 1.38 28.09
CA LYS A 195 0.96 1.20 28.00
C LYS A 195 1.50 1.70 26.65
N TYR A 196 0.65 1.71 25.64
CA TYR A 196 1.00 2.13 24.29
C TYR A 196 0.51 3.56 23.99
N ALA A 197 -0.35 4.11 24.86
CA ALA A 197 -0.80 5.50 24.73
C ALA A 197 0.41 6.45 24.91
N GLY A 198 0.60 7.32 23.95
CA GLY A 198 1.66 8.32 24.00
C GLY A 198 3.03 7.87 23.46
N VAL A 199 3.13 6.71 22.81
CA VAL A 199 4.29 6.42 21.96
C VAL A 199 4.30 7.47 20.85
N LYS A 200 5.20 8.42 20.98
CA LYS A 200 5.43 9.42 19.94
C LYS A 200 6.32 8.76 18.89
N THR A 201 5.78 8.55 17.72
CA THR A 201 6.62 8.34 16.54
C THR A 201 7.42 9.62 16.30
N ASP A 202 8.69 9.52 15.95
CA ASP A 202 9.43 10.67 15.44
C ASP A 202 8.68 11.15 14.21
N ASN A 203 8.03 12.31 14.33
CA ASN A 203 7.29 12.87 13.23
C ASN A 203 8.27 13.13 12.09
N TYR A 204 8.08 12.47 10.99
CA TYR A 204 8.75 12.83 9.74
C TYR A 204 8.43 14.30 9.45
N LYS A 205 9.48 15.11 9.32
CA LYS A 205 9.35 16.58 9.24
C LYS A 205 9.52 17.13 7.83
N ASP A 206 9.91 16.29 6.90
CA ASP A 206 10.11 16.75 5.53
C ASP A 206 8.77 17.04 4.86
N VAL A 207 8.77 18.10 4.07
CA VAL A 207 7.60 18.45 3.27
C VAL A 207 7.45 17.45 2.14
N SER A 208 6.30 16.78 2.09
CA SER A 208 5.95 15.82 1.03
C SER A 208 4.52 16.05 0.55
N GLY A 209 4.21 15.61 -0.66
CA GLY A 209 2.85 15.73 -1.17
C GLY A 209 2.69 15.29 -2.62
N TYR A 210 1.42 15.04 -2.96
CA TYR A 210 1.01 14.55 -4.26
C TYR A 210 -0.27 15.22 -4.73
N MET A 211 -0.39 15.37 -6.05
CA MET A 211 -1.62 15.79 -6.68
C MET A 211 -2.69 14.70 -6.54
N VAL A 212 -3.88 15.10 -6.12
CA VAL A 212 -5.06 14.25 -6.05
C VAL A 212 -5.99 14.48 -7.23
N ALA A 213 -6.10 15.73 -7.68
CA ALA A 213 -6.87 16.13 -8.87
C ALA A 213 -6.29 17.43 -9.45
N PRO A 214 -6.28 17.57 -10.78
CA PRO A 214 -6.61 16.61 -11.84
C PRO A 214 -5.57 15.49 -11.97
N PHE A 215 -5.76 14.63 -12.96
CA PHE A 215 -4.83 13.53 -13.28
C PHE A 215 -4.09 13.80 -14.60
N ASP A 216 -2.99 13.07 -14.81
CA ASP A 216 -2.30 13.06 -16.09
C ASP A 216 -3.28 12.75 -17.24
N MET A 217 -3.16 13.46 -18.34
CA MET A 217 -4.01 13.39 -19.54
C MET A 217 -5.47 13.80 -19.33
N ASP A 218 -5.82 14.43 -18.23
CA ASP A 218 -7.15 15.01 -18.06
C ASP A 218 -7.35 16.21 -19.01
N THR A 219 -8.61 16.43 -19.37
CA THR A 219 -9.02 17.63 -20.13
C THR A 219 -9.92 18.49 -19.25
N ILE A 220 -9.48 19.70 -18.97
CA ILE A 220 -10.20 20.68 -18.14
C ILE A 220 -11.01 21.61 -19.05
N LEU A 221 -12.32 21.38 -19.13
CA LEU A 221 -13.24 22.16 -19.99
C LEU A 221 -14.13 23.13 -19.21
N LYS A 222 -14.03 23.15 -17.88
CA LYS A 222 -14.85 24.00 -17.01
C LYS A 222 -14.08 24.27 -15.71
N PRO A 223 -14.47 25.30 -14.95
CA PRO A 223 -13.91 25.57 -13.64
C PRO A 223 -13.82 24.30 -12.80
N THR A 224 -12.65 24.07 -12.22
CA THR A 224 -12.34 22.80 -11.53
C THR A 224 -11.59 23.05 -10.23
N VAL A 225 -11.74 22.15 -9.27
CA VAL A 225 -10.97 22.18 -8.02
C VAL A 225 -9.68 21.43 -8.23
N LEU A 226 -8.55 22.10 -8.03
CA LEU A 226 -7.25 21.46 -7.88
C LEU A 226 -7.12 20.95 -6.44
N LYS A 227 -6.68 19.74 -6.27
CA LYS A 227 -6.61 19.07 -4.95
C LYS A 227 -5.29 18.33 -4.78
N ALA A 228 -4.67 18.48 -3.64
CA ALA A 228 -3.44 17.78 -3.28
C ALA A 228 -3.44 17.34 -1.81
N SER A 229 -2.75 16.25 -1.54
CA SER A 229 -2.37 15.83 -0.21
C SER A 229 -0.96 16.35 0.07
N VAL A 230 -0.77 17.09 1.16
CA VAL A 230 0.53 17.65 1.54
C VAL A 230 0.72 17.52 3.04
N SER A 231 1.88 17.02 3.44
CA SER A 231 2.30 16.88 4.83
C SER A 231 3.42 17.86 5.17
N ASN A 232 3.39 18.40 6.38
CA ASN A 232 4.44 19.22 6.99
C ASN A 232 4.77 20.54 6.27
N ALA A 233 3.84 21.07 5.45
CA ALA A 233 4.03 22.35 4.76
C ALA A 233 3.36 23.52 5.49
N GLY A 234 4.00 24.67 5.44
CA GLY A 234 3.44 25.96 5.89
C GLY A 234 2.60 26.62 4.81
N GLU A 235 3.09 26.65 3.57
CA GLU A 235 2.43 27.26 2.42
C GLU A 235 2.31 26.27 1.26
N VAL A 236 1.13 26.18 0.67
CA VAL A 236 0.86 25.31 -0.47
C VAL A 236 0.21 26.10 -1.59
N SER A 237 0.64 25.83 -2.82
CA SER A 237 0.07 26.44 -4.03
C SER A 237 0.12 25.47 -5.20
N PHE A 238 -0.72 25.75 -6.21
CA PHE A 238 -0.66 25.12 -7.51
C PHE A 238 -0.15 26.11 -8.54
N VAL A 239 0.82 25.69 -9.35
CA VAL A 239 1.30 26.48 -10.48
C VAL A 239 0.75 25.87 -11.77
N VAL A 240 -0.16 26.58 -12.41
CA VAL A 240 -0.74 26.17 -13.71
C VAL A 240 0.05 26.84 -14.83
N LYS A 241 0.53 26.07 -15.79
CA LYS A 241 1.42 26.54 -16.83
C LYS A 241 1.03 26.00 -18.20
N ASP A 242 1.01 26.86 -19.21
CA ASP A 242 1.09 26.46 -20.63
C ASP A 242 2.58 26.31 -20.98
N THR A 243 3.03 25.07 -21.18
CA THR A 243 4.45 24.80 -21.41
C THR A 243 4.93 25.25 -22.79
N ALA A 244 4.02 25.39 -23.76
CA ALA A 244 4.36 25.86 -25.10
C ALA A 244 4.50 27.39 -25.18
N LYS A 245 3.64 28.14 -24.48
CA LYS A 245 3.65 29.60 -24.51
C LYS A 245 4.34 30.25 -23.32
N GLY A 246 4.68 29.46 -22.31
CA GLY A 246 5.34 29.95 -21.09
C GLY A 246 4.45 30.81 -20.19
N LYS A 247 3.15 30.88 -20.44
CA LYS A 247 2.19 31.52 -19.55
C LYS A 247 2.01 30.67 -18.29
N GLN A 248 2.00 31.32 -17.14
CA GLN A 248 1.74 30.63 -15.87
C GLN A 248 0.99 31.53 -14.89
N LEU A 249 0.31 30.87 -13.96
CA LEU A 249 -0.32 31.51 -12.79
C LEU A 249 -0.13 30.63 -11.57
N THR A 250 -0.15 31.25 -10.39
CA THR A 250 0.00 30.56 -9.11
C THR A 250 -1.29 30.74 -8.31
N LEU A 251 -1.86 29.64 -7.88
CA LEU A 251 -3.09 29.57 -7.10
C LEU A 251 -2.76 29.15 -5.68
N PRO A 252 -2.85 30.05 -4.68
CA PRO A 252 -2.71 29.66 -3.28
C PRO A 252 -3.76 28.60 -2.91
N ALA A 253 -3.35 27.58 -2.18
CA ALA A 253 -4.22 26.51 -1.75
C ALA A 253 -4.58 26.63 -0.27
N ALA A 254 -5.82 26.33 0.07
CA ALA A 254 -6.30 26.29 1.45
C ALA A 254 -6.48 24.82 1.91
N LYS A 255 -6.13 24.55 3.16
CA LYS A 255 -6.34 23.23 3.76
C LYS A 255 -7.79 23.06 4.17
N GLY A 256 -8.43 22.02 3.64
CA GLY A 256 -9.80 21.64 3.99
C GLY A 256 -9.91 20.80 5.25
N SER A 257 -11.13 20.55 5.70
CA SER A 257 -11.42 19.68 6.85
C SER A 257 -11.06 18.21 6.60
N ASP A 258 -10.98 17.80 5.34
CA ASP A 258 -10.53 16.48 4.90
C ASP A 258 -8.99 16.32 4.90
N GLY A 259 -8.26 17.35 5.34
CA GLY A 259 -6.81 17.36 5.38
C GLY A 259 -6.12 17.67 4.05
N CYS A 260 -6.86 17.73 2.94
CA CYS A 260 -6.33 18.10 1.64
C CYS A 260 -6.20 19.62 1.47
N TYR A 261 -5.29 20.01 0.60
CA TYR A 261 -5.17 21.39 0.11
C TYR A 261 -5.91 21.53 -1.22
N THR A 262 -6.72 22.58 -1.33
CA THR A 262 -7.51 22.84 -2.54
C THR A 262 -7.35 24.28 -3.01
N ALA A 263 -7.42 24.48 -4.33
CA ALA A 263 -7.60 25.78 -4.96
C ALA A 263 -8.59 25.65 -6.10
N GLN A 264 -9.40 26.69 -6.32
CA GLN A 264 -10.33 26.75 -7.45
C GLN A 264 -9.58 27.28 -8.66
N LEU A 265 -9.53 26.53 -9.75
CA LEU A 265 -9.17 27.03 -11.07
C LEU A 265 -10.46 27.55 -11.71
N THR A 266 -10.64 28.86 -11.71
CA THR A 266 -11.82 29.55 -12.20
C THR A 266 -11.81 29.72 -13.72
N GLN A 267 -12.93 30.12 -14.34
CA GLN A 267 -12.98 30.43 -15.75
C GLN A 267 -12.04 31.57 -16.12
N GLU A 268 -11.96 32.62 -15.29
CA GLU A 268 -11.05 33.75 -15.52
C GLU A 268 -9.58 33.30 -15.58
N GLU A 269 -9.17 32.42 -14.69
CA GLU A 269 -7.81 31.87 -14.63
C GLU A 269 -7.54 30.93 -15.83
N MET A 270 -8.53 30.13 -16.23
CA MET A 270 -8.44 29.32 -17.44
C MET A 270 -8.28 30.22 -18.69
N ASP A 271 -9.03 31.32 -18.76
CA ASP A 271 -8.93 32.29 -19.87
C ASP A 271 -7.56 33.00 -19.87
N GLN A 272 -6.96 33.27 -18.72
CA GLN A 272 -5.61 33.83 -18.59
C GLN A 272 -4.55 32.89 -19.17
N ILE A 273 -4.62 31.59 -18.86
CA ILE A 273 -3.75 30.57 -19.45
C ILE A 273 -4.06 30.45 -20.95
N GLY A 274 -5.33 30.39 -21.28
CA GLY A 274 -5.85 30.18 -22.63
C GLY A 274 -5.83 28.72 -23.04
N LYS A 275 -6.51 28.43 -24.13
CA LYS A 275 -6.60 27.07 -24.67
C LYS A 275 -5.21 26.49 -24.98
N THR A 276 -4.95 25.27 -24.45
CA THR A 276 -3.69 24.56 -24.65
C THR A 276 -3.86 23.05 -24.46
N ASP A 277 -3.12 22.28 -25.24
CA ASP A 277 -3.06 20.80 -25.12
C ASP A 277 -1.79 20.31 -24.39
N VAL A 278 -1.01 21.24 -23.85
CA VAL A 278 0.28 20.97 -23.17
C VAL A 278 0.38 21.76 -21.87
N ALA A 279 -0.66 21.68 -21.08
CA ALA A 279 -0.64 22.26 -19.73
C ALA A 279 0.11 21.37 -18.73
N GLU A 280 0.71 22.02 -17.75
CA GLU A 280 1.30 21.41 -16.56
C GLU A 280 0.66 22.05 -15.33
N ILE A 281 0.36 21.24 -14.32
CA ILE A 281 -0.02 21.73 -12.99
C ILE A 281 0.97 21.16 -11.97
N ALA A 282 1.79 22.03 -11.41
CA ALA A 282 2.75 21.68 -10.38
C ALA A 282 2.20 21.98 -8.99
N LEU A 283 2.39 21.04 -8.07
CA LEU A 283 2.18 21.24 -6.65
C LEU A 283 3.44 21.82 -6.04
N VAL A 284 3.34 22.97 -5.43
CA VAL A 284 4.45 23.66 -4.77
C VAL A 284 4.13 23.83 -3.28
N ALA A 285 5.04 23.44 -2.42
CA ALA A 285 4.93 23.64 -0.98
C ALA A 285 6.24 24.23 -0.43
N ASP A 286 6.13 25.29 0.38
CA ASP A 286 7.26 26.03 0.95
C ASP A 286 8.34 26.38 -0.11
N GLY A 287 7.90 26.76 -1.31
CA GLY A 287 8.77 27.12 -2.43
C GLY A 287 9.39 25.93 -3.19
N LYS A 288 9.11 24.69 -2.81
CA LYS A 288 9.62 23.48 -3.47
C LYS A 288 8.52 22.79 -4.29
N THR A 289 8.81 22.44 -5.53
CA THR A 289 7.92 21.58 -6.32
C THR A 289 7.99 20.14 -5.77
N LEU A 290 6.84 19.62 -5.36
CA LEU A 290 6.71 18.26 -4.83
C LEU A 290 6.28 17.26 -5.90
N SER A 291 5.38 17.68 -6.78
CA SER A 291 4.84 16.85 -7.84
C SER A 291 4.33 17.74 -8.97
N ALA A 292 4.30 17.22 -10.16
CA ALA A 292 3.71 17.90 -11.31
C ALA A 292 2.91 16.90 -12.14
N ILE A 293 1.76 17.36 -12.65
CA ILE A 293 0.96 16.64 -13.61
C ILE A 293 1.18 17.29 -14.97
N THR A 294 1.52 16.49 -15.95
CA THR A 294 1.82 16.93 -17.32
C THR A 294 0.80 16.38 -18.30
N ASN A 295 0.89 16.80 -19.54
CA ASN A 295 0.01 16.34 -20.62
C ASN A 295 -1.49 16.63 -20.37
N LEU A 296 -1.78 17.75 -19.72
CA LEU A 296 -3.14 18.24 -19.53
C LEU A 296 -3.58 19.10 -20.72
N SER A 297 -4.89 19.07 -21.01
CA SER A 297 -5.51 20.04 -21.92
C SER A 297 -6.41 20.99 -21.15
N ILE A 298 -6.35 22.27 -21.46
CA ILE A 298 -7.26 23.32 -20.98
C ILE A 298 -7.97 23.92 -22.21
N GLY A 299 -9.32 23.88 -22.20
CA GLY A 299 -10.12 24.27 -23.36
C GLY A 299 -11.22 25.27 -23.10
#